data_06e871af8a9bceb01e577cd29b9dfff6
#
_entry.id   06e871af8a9bceb01e577cd29b9dfff6
#
_cell.length_a   1.000
_cell.length_b   1.000
_cell.length_c   1.000
_cell.angle_alpha   90.00
_cell.angle_beta   90.00
_cell.angle_gamma   90.00
#
_symmetry.space_group_name_H-M   'P 1'
#
loop_
_entity.id
_entity.type
_entity.pdbx_description
1 polymer ?
#
loop_
_entity_poly.entity_id
_entity_poly.type
_entity_poly.pdbx_seq_one_letter_code
_entity_poly.pdbx_strand_id
1 'polypeptide(L)'
;MRGRILVWPLLVVLALALAGQTVRWRARIQAGRLLARVETLTMVAARQGKAPRGLLQANMEALRRAAALDPVEVGIPIARGSQHLLFGSTDAAVEAYRAAAALEPRPEIYLNLGRAEWLGHHPEEAKRDFATAIRLDPRLVAVVPPEMR
;
A
#
# COMPACT_ATOMS: atom_id res chain seq x y z
N MET A 1 14.96 8.19 -53.14
CA MET A 1 13.65 7.65 -52.67
C MET A 1 13.73 6.62 -51.54
N ARG A 2 14.88 6.45 -50.86
CA ARG A 2 15.06 5.41 -49.77
C ARG A 2 14.65 5.86 -48.35
N GLY A 3 14.37 7.12 -48.09
CA GLY A 3 14.05 7.63 -46.75
C GLY A 3 12.59 7.45 -46.28
N ARG A 4 11.64 7.20 -47.16
CA ARG A 4 10.22 7.12 -46.84
C ARG A 4 9.79 5.76 -46.27
N ILE A 5 10.55 4.69 -46.48
CA ILE A 5 10.19 3.32 -46.09
C ILE A 5 10.36 3.08 -44.57
N LEU A 6 11.27 3.80 -43.93
CA LEU A 6 11.55 3.65 -42.49
C LEU A 6 10.64 4.49 -41.56
N VAL A 7 9.92 5.49 -42.07
CA VAL A 7 9.10 6.39 -41.26
C VAL A 7 7.82 5.71 -40.78
N TRP A 8 7.15 4.92 -41.62
CA TRP A 8 5.91 4.24 -41.27
C TRP A 8 6.04 3.21 -40.14
N PRO A 9 7.05 2.29 -40.17
CA PRO A 9 7.23 1.37 -39.04
C PRO A 9 7.57 2.10 -37.74
N LEU A 10 8.32 3.20 -37.80
CA LEU A 10 8.64 4.00 -36.62
C LEU A 10 7.37 4.66 -36.03
N LEU A 11 6.48 5.20 -36.85
CA LEU A 11 5.21 5.78 -36.44
C LEU A 11 4.28 4.74 -35.83
N VAL A 12 4.24 3.53 -36.37
CA VAL A 12 3.47 2.42 -35.81
C VAL A 12 3.99 2.03 -34.43
N VAL A 13 5.31 1.88 -34.26
CA VAL A 13 5.94 1.57 -32.96
C VAL A 13 5.65 2.68 -31.96
N LEU A 14 5.76 3.93 -32.35
CA LEU A 14 5.45 5.08 -31.49
C LEU A 14 3.96 5.08 -31.08
N ALA A 15 3.06 4.83 -32.02
CA ALA A 15 1.62 4.75 -31.73
C ALA A 15 1.29 3.62 -30.77
N LEU A 16 1.89 2.43 -30.93
CA LEU A 16 1.72 1.30 -30.01
C LEU A 16 2.29 1.61 -28.61
N ALA A 17 3.44 2.28 -28.54
CA ALA A 17 4.04 2.69 -27.28
C ALA A 17 3.14 3.69 -26.54
N LEU A 18 2.60 4.69 -27.24
CA LEU A 18 1.67 5.67 -26.67
C LEU A 18 0.34 5.00 -26.24
N ALA A 19 -0.20 4.08 -27.03
CA ALA A 19 -1.38 3.31 -26.64
C ALA A 19 -1.13 2.48 -25.37
N GLY A 20 0.03 1.82 -25.28
CA GLY A 20 0.41 1.08 -24.07
C GLY A 20 0.58 1.97 -22.84
N GLN A 21 1.08 3.20 -23.00
CA GLN A 21 1.16 4.17 -21.90
C GLN A 21 -0.21 4.64 -21.44
N THR A 22 -1.14 4.91 -22.35
CA THR A 22 -2.50 5.34 -22.00
C THR A 22 -3.27 4.25 -21.26
N VAL A 23 -3.09 2.98 -21.63
CA VAL A 23 -3.70 1.84 -20.93
C VAL A 23 -3.15 1.74 -19.51
N ARG A 24 -1.82 1.80 -19.33
CA ARG A 24 -1.18 1.78 -18.01
C ARG A 24 -1.61 2.96 -17.14
N TRP A 25 -1.68 4.15 -17.70
CA TRP A 25 -2.12 5.34 -16.99
C TRP A 25 -3.57 5.21 -16.48
N ARG A 26 -4.49 4.71 -17.34
CA ARG A 26 -5.87 4.42 -16.94
C ARG A 26 -5.96 3.38 -15.83
N ALA A 27 -5.16 2.32 -15.89
CA ALA A 27 -5.09 1.29 -14.87
C ALA A 27 -4.66 1.87 -13.52
N ARG A 28 -3.61 2.70 -13.48
CA ARG A 28 -3.16 3.40 -12.27
C ARG A 28 -4.23 4.30 -11.67
N ILE A 29 -4.93 5.08 -12.49
CA ILE A 29 -6.05 5.92 -11.99
C ILE A 29 -7.15 5.05 -11.38
N GLN A 30 -7.51 3.94 -12.00
CA GLN A 30 -8.51 3.04 -11.46
C GLN A 30 -8.06 2.39 -10.15
N ALA A 31 -6.81 1.94 -10.06
CA ALA A 31 -6.21 1.43 -8.83
C ALA A 31 -6.25 2.48 -7.72
N GLY A 32 -5.81 3.71 -7.99
CA GLY A 32 -5.85 4.82 -7.04
C GLY A 32 -7.27 5.14 -6.53
N ARG A 33 -8.27 5.09 -7.41
CA ARG A 33 -9.69 5.30 -6.99
C ARG A 33 -10.18 4.19 -6.06
N LEU A 34 -9.82 2.93 -6.33
CA LEU A 34 -10.16 1.81 -5.46
C LEU A 34 -9.48 1.95 -4.10
N LEU A 35 -8.20 2.30 -4.08
CA LEU A 35 -7.45 2.54 -2.86
C LEU A 35 -8.06 3.67 -2.03
N ALA A 36 -8.30 4.84 -2.61
CA ALA A 36 -8.90 5.99 -1.93
C ALA A 36 -10.29 5.66 -1.34
N ARG A 37 -11.08 4.85 -2.04
CA ARG A 37 -12.37 4.38 -1.51
C ARG A 37 -12.20 3.49 -0.28
N VAL A 38 -11.25 2.55 -0.32
CA VAL A 38 -10.95 1.67 0.82
C VAL A 38 -10.48 2.49 2.01
N GLU A 39 -9.56 3.42 1.82
CA GLU A 39 -9.03 4.29 2.87
C GLU A 39 -10.15 5.13 3.52
N THR A 40 -11.03 5.73 2.71
CA THR A 40 -12.17 6.52 3.20
C THR A 40 -13.10 5.66 4.05
N LEU A 41 -13.49 4.47 3.58
CA LEU A 41 -14.38 3.57 4.31
C LEU A 41 -13.74 3.07 5.60
N THR A 42 -12.44 2.78 5.59
CA THR A 42 -11.68 2.38 6.76
C THR A 42 -11.62 3.49 7.81
N MET A 43 -11.34 4.72 7.37
CA MET A 43 -11.29 5.88 8.26
C MET A 43 -12.65 6.14 8.91
N VAL A 44 -13.75 6.04 8.15
CA VAL A 44 -15.11 6.19 8.69
C VAL A 44 -15.41 5.11 9.73
N ALA A 45 -15.10 3.84 9.42
CA ALA A 45 -15.30 2.74 10.34
C ALA A 45 -14.48 2.90 11.63
N ALA A 46 -13.23 3.31 11.53
CA ALA A 46 -12.35 3.56 12.67
C ALA A 46 -12.88 4.69 13.56
N ARG A 47 -13.37 5.78 12.99
CA ARG A 47 -13.95 6.92 13.74
C ARG A 47 -15.25 6.55 14.45
N GLN A 48 -16.04 5.67 13.86
CA GLN A 48 -17.31 5.22 14.45
C GLN A 48 -17.12 4.12 15.50
N GLY A 49 -15.91 3.57 15.64
CA GLY A 49 -15.61 2.42 16.49
C GLY A 49 -16.38 1.15 16.10
N LYS A 50 -16.95 1.12 14.89
CA LYS A 50 -17.81 0.04 14.42
C LYS A 50 -17.65 -0.16 12.92
N ALA A 51 -17.16 -1.33 12.53
CA ALA A 51 -17.05 -1.70 11.14
C ALA A 51 -18.33 -2.44 10.68
N PRO A 52 -18.96 -2.04 9.56
CA PRO A 52 -20.07 -2.76 8.99
C PRO A 52 -19.70 -4.22 8.65
N ARG A 53 -20.68 -5.13 8.81
CA ARG A 53 -20.50 -6.53 8.39
C ARG A 53 -20.15 -6.56 6.90
N GLY A 54 -19.17 -7.37 6.52
CA GLY A 54 -18.71 -7.50 5.13
C GLY A 54 -17.77 -6.39 4.64
N LEU A 55 -17.51 -5.33 5.43
CA LEU A 55 -16.59 -4.26 5.02
C LEU A 55 -15.19 -4.80 4.71
N LEU A 56 -14.65 -5.68 5.56
CA LEU A 56 -13.33 -6.29 5.32
C LEU A 56 -13.29 -7.00 3.97
N GLN A 57 -14.27 -7.86 3.70
CA GLN A 57 -14.32 -8.63 2.45
C GLN A 57 -14.43 -7.71 1.24
N ALA A 58 -15.29 -6.69 1.30
CA ALA A 58 -15.46 -5.72 0.21
C ALA A 58 -14.17 -4.91 -0.04
N ASN A 59 -13.50 -4.48 1.04
CA ASN A 59 -12.24 -3.74 0.95
C ASN A 59 -11.11 -4.63 0.42
N MET A 60 -10.99 -5.87 0.89
CA MET A 60 -9.98 -6.82 0.42
C MET A 60 -10.17 -7.18 -1.06
N GLU A 61 -11.41 -7.28 -1.52
CA GLU A 61 -11.71 -7.48 -2.95
C GLU A 61 -11.33 -6.25 -3.78
N ALA A 62 -11.64 -5.04 -3.30
CA ALA A 62 -11.22 -3.80 -3.96
C ALA A 62 -9.69 -3.68 -4.06
N LEU A 63 -8.96 -4.02 -2.98
CA LEU A 63 -7.49 -4.02 -2.96
C LEU A 63 -6.89 -5.08 -3.87
N ARG A 64 -7.50 -6.26 -3.98
CA ARG A 64 -7.07 -7.27 -4.98
C ARG A 64 -7.21 -6.75 -6.40
N ARG A 65 -8.32 -6.10 -6.73
CA ARG A 65 -8.53 -5.47 -8.05
C ARG A 65 -7.53 -4.34 -8.30
N ALA A 66 -7.26 -3.52 -7.30
CA ALA A 66 -6.25 -2.46 -7.39
C ALA A 66 -4.86 -3.04 -7.67
N ALA A 67 -4.46 -4.11 -6.96
CA ALA A 67 -3.17 -4.77 -7.16
C ALA A 67 -3.04 -5.42 -8.56
N ALA A 68 -4.13 -5.91 -9.14
CA ALA A 68 -4.12 -6.42 -10.51
C ALA A 68 -3.94 -5.30 -11.55
N LEU A 69 -4.37 -4.08 -11.24
CA LEU A 69 -4.23 -2.91 -12.11
C LEU A 69 -2.87 -2.22 -11.96
N ASP A 70 -2.35 -2.13 -10.73
CA ASP A 70 -1.04 -1.55 -10.42
C ASP A 70 -0.35 -2.32 -9.28
N PRO A 71 0.42 -3.37 -9.62
CA PRO A 71 1.03 -4.25 -8.62
C PRO A 71 2.17 -3.61 -7.84
N VAL A 72 2.68 -2.46 -8.27
CA VAL A 72 3.79 -1.74 -7.61
C VAL A 72 3.31 -0.56 -6.76
N GLU A 73 2.00 -0.34 -6.66
CA GLU A 73 1.42 0.73 -5.83
C GLU A 73 1.56 0.36 -4.34
N VAL A 74 2.47 1.04 -3.65
CA VAL A 74 2.81 0.78 -2.24
C VAL A 74 1.64 1.01 -1.28
N GLY A 75 0.72 1.90 -1.62
CA GLY A 75 -0.50 2.16 -0.84
C GLY A 75 -1.39 0.94 -0.68
N ILE A 76 -1.35 0.00 -1.63
CA ILE A 76 -2.19 -1.20 -1.60
C ILE A 76 -1.82 -2.14 -0.44
N PRO A 77 -0.56 -2.60 -0.29
CA PRO A 77 -0.19 -3.41 0.87
C PRO A 77 -0.29 -2.64 2.19
N ILE A 78 -0.07 -1.31 2.22
CA ILE A 78 -0.33 -0.49 3.42
C ILE A 78 -1.81 -0.54 3.81
N ALA A 79 -2.71 -0.33 2.86
CA ALA A 79 -4.15 -0.40 3.12
C ALA A 79 -4.59 -1.80 3.55
N ARG A 80 -4.01 -2.87 2.98
CA ARG A 80 -4.26 -4.25 3.43
C ARG A 80 -3.85 -4.45 4.89
N GLY A 81 -2.66 -3.99 5.27
CA GLY A 81 -2.19 -4.04 6.66
C GLY A 81 -3.16 -3.32 7.61
N SER A 82 -3.60 -2.12 7.25
CA SER A 82 -4.56 -1.35 8.03
C SER A 82 -5.92 -2.06 8.16
N GLN A 83 -6.41 -2.72 7.09
CA GLN A 83 -7.62 -3.54 7.16
C GLN A 83 -7.44 -4.70 8.16
N HIS A 84 -6.35 -5.44 8.07
CA HIS A 84 -6.07 -6.55 8.97
C HIS A 84 -5.97 -6.11 10.43
N LEU A 85 -5.30 -4.97 10.72
CA LEU A 85 -5.27 -4.41 12.09
C LEU A 85 -6.66 -4.02 12.59
N LEU A 86 -7.46 -3.35 11.77
CA LEU A 86 -8.82 -2.94 12.15
C LEU A 86 -9.70 -4.15 12.55
N PHE A 87 -9.44 -5.32 11.98
CA PHE A 87 -10.18 -6.56 12.25
C PHE A 87 -9.42 -7.55 13.15
N GLY A 88 -8.33 -7.11 13.79
CA GLY A 88 -7.60 -7.91 14.79
C GLY A 88 -6.73 -9.03 14.22
N SER A 89 -6.45 -9.03 12.91
CA SER A 89 -5.60 -10.04 12.25
C SER A 89 -4.15 -9.54 12.20
N THR A 90 -3.44 -9.57 13.33
CA THR A 90 -2.11 -8.98 13.47
C THR A 90 -1.06 -9.61 12.55
N ASP A 91 -1.02 -10.95 12.44
CA ASP A 91 -0.05 -11.65 11.58
C ASP A 91 -0.21 -11.27 10.10
N ALA A 92 -1.47 -11.23 9.62
CA ALA A 92 -1.76 -10.82 8.25
C ALA A 92 -1.44 -9.32 8.00
N ALA A 93 -1.54 -8.48 9.03
CA ALA A 93 -1.12 -7.09 8.97
C ALA A 93 0.41 -6.98 8.86
N VAL A 94 1.16 -7.74 9.65
CA VAL A 94 2.63 -7.82 9.59
C VAL A 94 3.09 -8.22 8.19
N GLU A 95 2.52 -9.29 7.62
CA GLU A 95 2.85 -9.71 6.25
C GLU A 95 2.59 -8.61 5.23
N ALA A 96 1.45 -7.93 5.34
CA ALA A 96 1.10 -6.86 4.41
C ALA A 96 2.04 -5.65 4.52
N TYR A 97 2.41 -5.23 5.73
CA TYR A 97 3.37 -4.13 5.92
C TYR A 97 4.79 -4.51 5.52
N ARG A 98 5.21 -5.77 5.72
CA ARG A 98 6.50 -6.26 5.19
C ARG A 98 6.53 -6.22 3.67
N ALA A 99 5.44 -6.59 3.00
CA ALA A 99 5.31 -6.45 1.56
C ALA A 99 5.39 -4.98 1.11
N ALA A 100 4.79 -4.05 1.87
CA ALA A 100 4.90 -2.62 1.61
C ALA A 100 6.34 -2.12 1.76
N ALA A 101 7.04 -2.50 2.84
CA ALA A 101 8.43 -2.12 3.10
C ALA A 101 9.40 -2.65 2.02
N ALA A 102 9.10 -3.80 1.43
CA ALA A 102 9.88 -4.36 0.32
C ALA A 102 9.70 -3.58 -0.98
N LEU A 103 8.54 -2.94 -1.20
CA LEU A 103 8.31 -2.06 -2.35
C LEU A 103 8.96 -0.70 -2.13
N GLU A 104 8.75 -0.12 -0.96
CA GLU A 104 9.27 1.21 -0.63
C GLU A 104 9.49 1.34 0.89
N PRO A 105 10.74 1.48 1.36
CA PRO A 105 11.04 1.63 2.78
C PRO A 105 10.73 3.05 3.26
N ARG A 106 9.52 3.25 3.83
CA ARG A 106 9.05 4.53 4.40
C ARG A 106 8.91 4.46 5.91
N PRO A 107 9.14 5.57 6.64
CA PRO A 107 9.06 5.58 8.11
C PRO A 107 7.69 5.18 8.64
N GLU A 108 6.59 5.59 8.00
CA GLU A 108 5.23 5.24 8.40
C GLU A 108 4.92 3.75 8.22
N ILE A 109 5.56 3.06 7.27
CA ILE A 109 5.39 1.61 7.08
C ILE A 109 6.02 0.87 8.26
N TYR A 110 7.25 1.21 8.65
CA TYR A 110 7.91 0.61 9.80
C TYR A 110 7.21 0.95 11.11
N LEU A 111 6.65 2.15 11.26
CA LEU A 111 5.82 2.50 12.41
C LEU A 111 4.59 1.59 12.53
N ASN A 112 3.90 1.34 11.42
CA ASN A 112 2.72 0.49 11.39
C ASN A 112 3.07 -0.99 11.54
N LEU A 113 4.21 -1.42 11.00
CA LEU A 113 4.74 -2.77 11.18
C LEU A 113 5.05 -3.03 12.66
N GLY A 114 5.79 -2.13 13.32
CA GLY A 114 6.06 -2.23 14.76
C GLY A 114 4.78 -2.25 15.61
N ARG A 115 3.76 -1.46 15.23
CA ARG A 115 2.43 -1.52 15.89
C ARG A 115 1.75 -2.87 15.71
N ALA A 116 1.80 -3.44 14.50
CA ALA A 116 1.21 -4.74 14.21
C ALA A 116 1.90 -5.85 15.00
N GLU A 117 3.22 -5.84 15.07
CA GLU A 117 4.02 -6.80 15.82
C GLU A 117 3.81 -6.67 17.32
N TRP A 118 3.74 -5.44 17.85
CA TRP A 118 3.43 -5.23 19.26
C TRP A 118 2.04 -5.76 19.63
N LEU A 119 1.02 -5.49 18.83
CA LEU A 119 -0.31 -6.02 19.02
C LEU A 119 -0.37 -7.55 18.84
N GLY A 120 0.52 -8.11 18.02
CA GLY A 120 0.71 -9.55 17.83
C GLY A 120 1.55 -10.24 18.91
N HIS A 121 1.94 -9.51 19.99
CA HIS A 121 2.79 -10.03 21.06
C HIS A 121 4.21 -10.40 20.62
N HIS A 122 4.77 -9.68 19.64
CA HIS A 122 6.15 -9.80 19.16
C HIS A 122 6.99 -8.56 19.55
N PRO A 123 7.33 -8.36 20.84
CA PRO A 123 7.91 -7.11 21.32
C PRO A 123 9.32 -6.83 20.76
N GLU A 124 10.12 -7.85 20.52
CA GLU A 124 11.50 -7.66 20.02
C GLU A 124 11.50 -7.24 18.55
N GLU A 125 10.59 -7.78 17.75
CA GLU A 125 10.35 -7.37 16.37
C GLU A 125 9.82 -5.92 16.33
N ALA A 126 8.82 -5.62 17.15
CA ALA A 126 8.23 -4.29 17.26
C ALA A 126 9.30 -3.22 17.59
N LYS A 127 10.21 -3.48 18.55
CA LYS A 127 11.30 -2.57 18.89
C LYS A 127 12.21 -2.29 17.69
N ARG A 128 12.59 -3.32 16.93
CA ARG A 128 13.43 -3.17 15.74
C ARG A 128 12.80 -2.28 14.68
N ASP A 129 11.50 -2.47 14.45
CA ASP A 129 10.78 -1.71 13.42
C ASP A 129 10.47 -0.29 13.87
N PHE A 130 10.13 -0.07 15.14
CA PHE A 130 10.03 1.28 15.70
C PHE A 130 11.37 2.03 15.65
N ALA A 131 12.47 1.38 15.98
CA ALA A 131 13.81 1.98 15.86
C ALA A 131 14.14 2.33 14.40
N THR A 132 13.73 1.49 13.44
CA THR A 132 13.88 1.78 12.01
C THR A 132 13.04 2.97 11.59
N ALA A 133 11.78 3.06 12.03
CA ALA A 133 10.89 4.20 11.76
C ALA A 133 11.49 5.51 12.31
N ILE A 134 11.97 5.52 13.55
CA ILE A 134 12.62 6.69 14.20
C ILE A 134 13.91 7.08 13.46
N ARG A 135 14.71 6.12 13.02
CA ARG A 135 15.92 6.41 12.24
C ARG A 135 15.61 7.07 10.90
N LEU A 136 14.52 6.69 10.25
CA LEU A 136 14.08 7.29 8.99
C LEU A 136 13.41 8.65 9.19
N ASP A 137 12.63 8.82 10.26
CA ASP A 137 12.04 10.09 10.67
C ASP A 137 12.08 10.24 12.20
N PRO A 138 13.05 11.03 12.74
CA PRO A 138 13.20 11.23 14.19
C PRO A 138 11.96 11.82 14.89
N ARG A 139 11.06 12.50 14.17
CA ARG A 139 9.82 13.04 14.74
C ARG A 139 8.87 11.96 15.23
N LEU A 140 8.99 10.74 14.70
CA LEU A 140 8.16 9.61 15.09
C LEU A 140 8.44 9.11 16.52
N VAL A 141 9.54 9.52 17.16
CA VAL A 141 9.81 9.18 18.57
C VAL A 141 8.66 9.60 19.48
N ALA A 142 7.95 10.69 19.14
CA ALA A 142 6.83 11.18 19.94
C ALA A 142 5.60 10.24 19.94
N VAL A 143 5.45 9.41 18.91
CA VAL A 143 4.29 8.52 18.73
C VAL A 143 4.60 7.03 18.98
N VAL A 144 5.88 6.71 19.22
CA VAL A 144 6.31 5.36 19.63
C VAL A 144 6.21 5.26 21.15
N PRO A 145 5.60 4.18 21.69
CA PRO A 145 5.53 3.94 23.14
C PRO A 145 6.91 3.97 23.80
N PRO A 146 7.06 4.61 24.99
CA PRO A 146 8.37 4.74 25.64
C PRO A 146 9.10 3.41 25.86
N GLU A 147 8.37 2.35 26.18
CA GLU A 147 8.86 1.00 26.37
C GLU A 147 9.36 0.31 25.09
N MET A 148 9.06 0.88 23.94
CA MET A 148 9.41 0.38 22.60
C MET A 148 10.47 1.25 21.88
N ARG A 149 11.03 2.24 22.58
CA ARG A 149 12.07 3.13 22.03
C ARG A 149 13.46 2.53 22.16
#